data_f12f63fcb9944800ed7f732abe1890fb
#
_entry.id   f12f63fcb9944800ed7f732abe1890fb
#
_cell.length_a   1.000
_cell.length_b   1.000
_cell.length_c   1.000
_cell.angle_alpha   90.00
_cell.angle_beta   90.00
_cell.angle_gamma   90.00
#
_symmetry.space_group_name_H-M   'P 1'
#
loop_
_entity.id
_entity.type
_entity.pdbx_description
1 polymer ?
#
loop_
_entity_poly.entity_id
_entity_poly.type
_entity_poly.pdbx_seq_one_letter_code
_entity_poly.pdbx_strand_id
1 'polypeptide(L)'
;IIWGVEDLVMCPGKGDMFGFLEDVVKEMVEIFPSEYYHIGGDECPKESWKKCPDCQALIKKLGLKAKDGHTPEERLQSYVIGRMEEMLAKYGKKIIGWDEILEGGLSPNATVMSWRGEDGGIASALQSHDVIMTPGGNGMYIDAYQGDQKIEPVAIGGYTTLEKTYSYNPVPDTLVAMGKAHHILGVQANTWSEYMYTNDIREYRTYPRAVALAEIAWTQLDKKDYKDFERRMNNAYVRLDGVGVNYHIPQPVQPNGSCNFVAFVDEVTIPFKTSRPIDVVYTLDGSEP
;
A
#
# COMPACT_ATOMS: atom_id res chain seq x y z
N ILE A 1 11.38 6.69 -20.79
CA ILE A 1 10.90 6.33 -19.43
C ILE A 1 11.68 5.08 -19.05
N ILE A 2 12.34 5.13 -17.92
CA ILE A 2 13.05 4.00 -17.33
C ILE A 2 12.18 3.53 -16.16
N TRP A 3 12.03 2.22 -16.02
CA TRP A 3 11.25 1.63 -14.94
C TRP A 3 12.12 1.44 -13.69
N GLY A 4 11.57 1.71 -12.51
CA GLY A 4 12.21 1.47 -11.23
C GLY A 4 12.63 2.73 -10.49
N VAL A 5 13.37 2.54 -9.42
CA VAL A 5 13.91 3.62 -8.59
C VAL A 5 15.14 4.21 -9.26
N GLU A 6 15.14 5.51 -9.47
CA GLU A 6 16.19 6.23 -10.19
C GLU A 6 17.03 7.11 -9.25
N ASP A 7 18.32 7.26 -9.55
CA ASP A 7 19.23 8.13 -8.80
C ASP A 7 18.95 9.64 -9.01
N LEU A 8 18.01 10.00 -9.89
CA LEU A 8 17.66 11.37 -10.23
C LEU A 8 16.69 11.96 -9.19
N VAL A 9 17.22 12.33 -8.05
CA VAL A 9 16.48 13.00 -6.98
C VAL A 9 16.72 14.51 -7.01
N MET A 10 15.75 15.29 -6.49
CA MET A 10 15.90 16.74 -6.40
C MET A 10 17.10 17.11 -5.53
N CYS A 11 17.78 18.20 -5.90
CA CYS A 11 18.98 18.66 -5.19
C CYS A 11 18.63 19.71 -4.11
N PRO A 12 18.60 19.36 -2.83
CA PRO A 12 18.31 20.30 -1.75
C PRO A 12 19.39 21.34 -1.53
N GLY A 13 20.59 21.12 -2.09
CA GLY A 13 21.69 22.10 -2.06
C GLY A 13 21.44 23.31 -2.97
N LYS A 14 20.59 23.19 -3.98
CA LYS A 14 20.15 24.31 -4.81
C LYS A 14 18.97 25.03 -4.15
N GLY A 15 19.12 26.33 -3.93
CA GLY A 15 18.15 27.13 -3.17
C GLY A 15 16.78 27.29 -3.83
N ASP A 16 16.68 27.11 -5.14
CA ASP A 16 15.46 27.21 -5.93
C ASP A 16 14.50 26.01 -5.74
N MET A 17 15.01 24.84 -5.30
CA MET A 17 14.18 23.66 -5.05
C MET A 17 13.04 23.95 -4.05
N PHE A 18 13.36 24.57 -2.93
CA PHE A 18 12.35 24.86 -1.91
C PHE A 18 11.35 25.93 -2.36
N GLY A 19 11.78 26.90 -3.18
CA GLY A 19 10.88 27.87 -3.81
C GLY A 19 9.87 27.20 -4.74
N PHE A 20 10.35 26.29 -5.58
CA PHE A 20 9.49 25.49 -6.44
C PHE A 20 8.49 24.66 -5.64
N LEU A 21 8.94 23.95 -4.59
CA LEU A 21 8.07 23.14 -3.74
C LEU A 21 7.02 23.99 -3.01
N GLU A 22 7.39 25.22 -2.58
CA GLU A 22 6.45 26.14 -1.94
C GLU A 22 5.34 26.61 -2.92
N ASP A 23 5.70 26.85 -4.18
CA ASP A 23 4.72 27.20 -5.21
C ASP A 23 3.75 26.04 -5.51
N VAL A 24 4.27 24.80 -5.57
CA VAL A 24 3.43 23.60 -5.70
C VAL A 24 2.49 23.45 -4.49
N VAL A 25 3.01 23.61 -3.27
CA VAL A 25 2.19 23.53 -2.05
C VAL A 25 1.09 24.56 -2.03
N LYS A 26 1.36 25.81 -2.43
CA LYS A 26 0.35 26.89 -2.51
C LYS A 26 -0.82 26.50 -3.40
N GLU A 27 -0.52 26.00 -4.60
CA GLU A 27 -1.56 25.59 -5.54
C GLU A 27 -2.36 24.39 -5.02
N MET A 28 -1.67 23.38 -4.47
CA MET A 28 -2.28 22.17 -3.94
C MET A 28 -3.22 22.42 -2.76
N VAL A 29 -2.87 23.32 -1.84
CA VAL A 29 -3.72 23.60 -0.67
C VAL A 29 -4.99 24.38 -1.02
N GLU A 30 -5.01 25.10 -2.14
CA GLU A 30 -6.22 25.74 -2.67
C GLU A 30 -7.18 24.71 -3.30
N ILE A 31 -6.64 23.67 -3.93
CA ILE A 31 -7.44 22.62 -4.62
C ILE A 31 -7.96 21.59 -3.62
N PHE A 32 -7.13 21.16 -2.67
CA PHE A 32 -7.45 20.09 -1.72
C PHE A 32 -7.57 20.64 -0.29
N PRO A 33 -8.78 20.64 0.29
CA PRO A 33 -9.00 21.20 1.63
C PRO A 33 -8.55 20.27 2.78
N SER A 34 -8.03 19.08 2.49
CA SER A 34 -7.62 18.10 3.50
C SER A 34 -6.69 18.69 4.55
N GLU A 35 -6.81 18.24 5.80
CA GLU A 35 -5.88 18.54 6.88
C GLU A 35 -4.51 17.88 6.65
N TYR A 36 -4.49 16.71 6.02
CA TYR A 36 -3.29 15.91 5.79
C TYR A 36 -2.84 15.97 4.33
N TYR A 37 -1.51 16.08 4.15
CA TYR A 37 -0.86 16.07 2.84
C TYR A 37 0.23 15.00 2.81
N HIS A 38 0.10 14.05 1.90
CA HIS A 38 1.11 13.03 1.70
C HIS A 38 2.26 13.61 0.86
N ILE A 39 3.47 13.58 1.40
CA ILE A 39 4.67 14.17 0.78
C ILE A 39 5.62 13.12 0.19
N GLY A 40 5.24 11.84 0.15
CA GLY A 40 6.12 10.76 -0.29
C GLY A 40 7.19 10.44 0.74
N GLY A 41 8.44 10.57 0.34
CA GLY A 41 9.61 10.32 1.20
C GLY A 41 10.20 8.93 1.06
N ASP A 42 9.60 8.10 0.23
CA ASP A 42 10.02 6.76 -0.11
C ASP A 42 11.15 6.73 -1.15
N GLU A 43 11.85 5.60 -1.19
CA GLU A 43 12.75 5.18 -2.28
C GLU A 43 13.68 6.30 -2.81
N CYS A 44 14.22 7.11 -1.89
CA CYS A 44 15.13 8.20 -2.23
C CYS A 44 16.59 7.71 -2.20
N PRO A 45 17.21 7.36 -3.35
CA PRO A 45 18.62 6.99 -3.39
C PRO A 45 19.51 8.15 -2.97
N LYS A 46 20.58 7.87 -2.23
CA LYS A 46 21.49 8.88 -1.70
C LYS A 46 22.74 9.10 -2.58
N GLU A 47 22.90 8.27 -3.63
CA GLU A 47 24.12 8.27 -4.45
C GLU A 47 24.37 9.58 -5.19
N SER A 48 23.31 10.20 -5.71
CA SER A 48 23.40 11.52 -6.33
C SER A 48 23.81 12.60 -5.32
N TRP A 49 23.27 12.55 -4.11
CA TRP A 49 23.61 13.54 -3.07
C TRP A 49 25.04 13.39 -2.56
N LYS A 50 25.56 12.16 -2.45
CA LYS A 50 26.96 11.89 -2.09
C LYS A 50 27.95 12.54 -3.06
N LYS A 51 27.60 12.59 -4.34
CA LYS A 51 28.42 13.10 -5.43
C LYS A 51 28.18 14.59 -5.74
N CYS A 52 27.05 15.13 -5.30
CA CYS A 52 26.65 16.51 -5.61
C CYS A 52 27.38 17.52 -4.71
N PRO A 53 28.17 18.45 -5.27
CA PRO A 53 28.91 19.44 -4.46
C PRO A 53 27.97 20.36 -3.68
N ASP A 54 26.81 20.71 -4.22
CA ASP A 54 25.85 21.60 -3.55
C ASP A 54 25.19 20.89 -2.35
N CYS A 55 24.85 19.61 -2.48
CA CYS A 55 24.32 18.80 -1.38
C CYS A 55 25.36 18.62 -0.27
N GLN A 56 26.62 18.34 -0.64
CA GLN A 56 27.71 18.18 0.32
C GLN A 56 28.02 19.51 1.03
N ALA A 57 27.95 20.64 0.33
CA ALA A 57 28.10 21.96 0.92
C ALA A 57 26.97 22.27 1.92
N LEU A 58 25.72 21.88 1.60
CA LEU A 58 24.57 22.02 2.48
C LEU A 58 24.70 21.13 3.72
N ILE A 59 25.07 19.85 3.56
CA ILE A 59 25.37 18.93 4.67
C ILE A 59 26.37 19.54 5.64
N LYS A 60 27.49 20.09 5.10
CA LYS A 60 28.53 20.78 5.91
C LYS A 60 27.96 22.00 6.60
N LYS A 61 27.21 22.84 5.89
CA LYS A 61 26.60 24.08 6.43
C LYS A 61 25.63 23.77 7.58
N LEU A 62 24.83 22.70 7.46
CA LEU A 62 23.89 22.27 8.49
C LEU A 62 24.56 21.47 9.61
N GLY A 63 25.83 21.12 9.48
CA GLY A 63 26.54 20.29 10.45
C GLY A 63 25.99 18.85 10.55
N LEU A 64 25.42 18.34 9.47
CA LEU A 64 24.89 16.98 9.46
C LEU A 64 26.04 15.97 9.47
N LYS A 65 26.09 15.16 10.51
CA LYS A 65 27.10 14.10 10.69
C LYS A 65 26.40 12.77 10.84
N ALA A 66 27.09 11.68 10.57
CA ALA A 66 26.57 10.36 10.91
C ALA A 66 26.22 10.29 12.41
N LYS A 67 25.02 9.82 12.70
CA LYS A 67 24.48 9.73 14.06
C LYS A 67 23.40 8.66 14.14
N ASP A 68 23.39 7.89 15.22
CA ASP A 68 22.36 6.87 15.51
C ASP A 68 22.14 5.86 14.36
N GLY A 69 23.24 5.49 13.67
CA GLY A 69 23.21 4.57 12.53
C GLY A 69 22.86 5.21 11.18
N HIS A 70 22.52 6.50 11.16
CA HIS A 70 22.14 7.22 9.94
C HIS A 70 23.31 8.00 9.34
N THR A 71 23.39 7.99 8.00
CA THR A 71 24.39 8.74 7.23
C THR A 71 24.06 10.24 7.18
N PRO A 72 25.01 11.12 6.81
CA PRO A 72 24.71 12.53 6.60
C PRO A 72 23.67 12.78 5.52
N GLU A 73 23.61 11.94 4.48
CA GLU A 73 22.64 12.03 3.38
C GLU A 73 21.23 11.61 3.82
N GLU A 74 21.08 10.59 4.66
CA GLU A 74 19.79 10.24 5.27
C GLU A 74 19.30 11.39 6.17
N ARG A 75 20.19 12.02 6.91
CA ARG A 75 19.86 13.20 7.70
C ARG A 75 19.56 14.43 6.84
N LEU A 76 20.11 14.51 5.64
CA LEU A 76 19.71 15.52 4.65
C LEU A 76 18.27 15.28 4.17
N GLN A 77 17.86 14.01 3.97
CA GLN A 77 16.45 13.69 3.68
C GLN A 77 15.56 14.15 4.84
N SER A 78 15.91 13.85 6.07
CA SER A 78 15.17 14.30 7.25
C SER A 78 15.06 15.85 7.30
N TYR A 79 16.12 16.57 6.93
CA TYR A 79 16.04 18.02 6.77
C TYR A 79 15.04 18.47 5.70
N VAL A 80 15.02 17.81 4.54
CA VAL A 80 14.04 18.12 3.47
C VAL A 80 12.61 17.86 3.95
N ILE A 81 12.36 16.74 4.63
CA ILE A 81 11.05 16.40 5.22
C ILE A 81 10.62 17.49 6.23
N GLY A 82 11.53 17.91 7.13
CA GLY A 82 11.26 19.00 8.07
C GLY A 82 10.90 20.32 7.38
N ARG A 83 11.58 20.64 6.28
CA ARG A 83 11.25 21.83 5.47
C ARG A 83 9.87 21.74 4.81
N MET A 84 9.45 20.53 4.38
CA MET A 84 8.10 20.30 3.86
C MET A 84 7.05 20.44 4.96
N GLU A 85 7.32 19.93 6.17
CA GLU A 85 6.45 20.12 7.33
C GLU A 85 6.26 21.61 7.65
N GLU A 86 7.37 22.37 7.77
CA GLU A 86 7.33 23.83 8.01
C GLU A 86 6.51 24.55 6.94
N MET A 87 6.64 24.15 5.68
CA MET A 87 5.95 24.74 4.56
C MET A 87 4.44 24.53 4.65
N LEU A 88 4.01 23.27 4.86
CA LEU A 88 2.61 22.90 4.99
C LEU A 88 1.97 23.43 6.27
N ALA A 89 2.73 23.53 7.36
CA ALA A 89 2.25 24.11 8.62
C ALA A 89 1.85 25.60 8.50
N LYS A 90 2.45 26.38 7.57
CA LYS A 90 2.02 27.76 7.27
C LYS A 90 0.56 27.83 6.81
N TYR A 91 0.06 26.74 6.22
CA TYR A 91 -1.31 26.60 5.75
C TYR A 91 -2.20 25.79 6.70
N GLY A 92 -1.74 25.50 7.92
CA GLY A 92 -2.45 24.69 8.89
C GLY A 92 -2.58 23.22 8.51
N LYS A 93 -1.67 22.71 7.65
CA LYS A 93 -1.66 21.33 7.18
C LYS A 93 -0.65 20.49 7.92
N LYS A 94 -0.91 19.18 8.00
CA LYS A 94 -0.03 18.16 8.56
C LYS A 94 0.55 17.28 7.44
N ILE A 95 1.77 16.79 7.61
CA ILE A 95 2.38 15.89 6.65
C ILE A 95 2.08 14.42 6.98
N ILE A 96 1.93 13.63 5.92
CA ILE A 96 2.07 12.18 5.95
C ILE A 96 3.23 11.80 5.05
N GLY A 97 4.07 10.85 5.46
CA GLY A 97 5.12 10.30 4.60
C GLY A 97 5.20 8.78 4.74
N TRP A 98 5.75 8.14 3.73
CA TRP A 98 6.08 6.72 3.81
C TRP A 98 7.10 6.47 4.91
N ASP A 99 7.19 5.24 5.41
CA ASP A 99 7.98 4.94 6.60
C ASP A 99 9.50 5.18 6.47
N GLU A 100 10.01 5.47 5.26
CA GLU A 100 11.38 5.95 5.05
C GLU A 100 11.64 7.35 5.63
N ILE A 101 10.61 8.12 5.96
CA ILE A 101 10.80 9.40 6.67
C ILE A 101 11.34 9.23 8.09
N LEU A 102 11.35 8.00 8.61
CA LEU A 102 12.05 7.64 9.86
C LEU A 102 13.58 7.73 9.71
N GLU A 103 14.10 7.55 8.49
CA GLU A 103 15.52 7.58 8.21
C GLU A 103 16.09 8.99 8.49
N GLY A 104 17.15 9.04 9.31
CA GLY A 104 17.79 10.31 9.69
C GLY A 104 17.08 11.13 10.76
N GLY A 105 15.93 10.66 11.25
CA GLY A 105 15.14 11.29 12.32
C GLY A 105 13.79 11.79 11.83
N LEU A 106 12.74 11.45 12.58
CA LEU A 106 11.36 11.79 12.24
C LEU A 106 11.08 13.27 12.56
N SER A 107 10.37 13.94 11.66
CA SER A 107 9.89 15.32 11.86
C SER A 107 8.80 15.36 12.94
N PRO A 108 8.76 16.39 13.81
CA PRO A 108 8.02 16.34 15.09
C PRO A 108 6.52 16.03 15.02
N ASN A 109 5.84 16.46 13.96
CA ASN A 109 4.39 16.28 13.82
C ASN A 109 4.02 15.41 12.59
N ALA A 110 5.00 14.70 12.02
CA ALA A 110 4.77 13.85 10.89
C ALA A 110 3.91 12.63 11.26
N THR A 111 2.93 12.32 10.42
CA THR A 111 2.22 11.05 10.43
C THR A 111 2.94 10.08 9.50
N VAL A 112 3.11 8.83 9.93
CA VAL A 112 3.85 7.82 9.16
C VAL A 112 2.89 6.84 8.51
N MET A 113 3.07 6.60 7.21
CA MET A 113 2.38 5.55 6.47
C MET A 113 3.32 4.35 6.32
N SER A 114 3.03 3.26 7.05
CA SER A 114 3.91 2.09 7.14
C SER A 114 3.57 1.07 6.05
N TRP A 115 4.42 0.95 5.01
CA TRP A 115 4.18 0.11 3.84
C TRP A 115 5.15 -1.08 3.70
N ARG A 116 6.39 -0.93 4.13
CA ARG A 116 7.42 -1.98 4.06
C ARG A 116 7.18 -3.13 5.04
N GLY A 117 6.22 -2.96 5.95
CA GLY A 117 5.83 -3.88 7.00
C GLY A 117 5.17 -3.12 8.15
N GLU A 118 5.10 -3.73 9.32
CA GLU A 118 4.53 -3.09 10.52
C GLU A 118 5.58 -2.35 11.35
N ASP A 119 6.86 -2.68 11.18
CA ASP A 119 7.96 -2.21 12.04
C ASP A 119 8.08 -0.69 12.04
N GLY A 120 7.97 -0.05 10.86
CA GLY A 120 7.98 1.41 10.74
C GLY A 120 6.83 2.07 11.50
N GLY A 121 5.64 1.52 11.40
CA GLY A 121 4.46 1.97 12.13
C GLY A 121 4.61 1.80 13.63
N ILE A 122 5.08 0.64 14.07
CA ILE A 122 5.34 0.36 15.49
C ILE A 122 6.39 1.34 16.04
N ALA A 123 7.51 1.51 15.35
CA ALA A 123 8.56 2.44 15.76
C ALA A 123 8.07 3.88 15.87
N SER A 124 7.20 4.32 14.96
CA SER A 124 6.60 5.66 14.97
C SER A 124 5.62 5.84 16.12
N ALA A 125 4.70 4.89 16.33
CA ALA A 125 3.74 4.93 17.42
C ALA A 125 4.40 4.93 18.80
N LEU A 126 5.51 4.19 18.96
CA LEU A 126 6.32 4.21 20.19
C LEU A 126 6.94 5.58 20.46
N GLN A 127 7.25 6.35 19.44
CA GLN A 127 7.71 7.73 19.52
C GLN A 127 6.56 8.75 19.63
N SER A 128 5.31 8.28 19.76
CA SER A 128 4.10 9.10 19.89
C SER A 128 3.73 9.86 18.60
N HIS A 129 4.05 9.28 17.44
CA HIS A 129 3.57 9.73 16.14
C HIS A 129 2.36 8.93 15.69
N ASP A 130 1.45 9.59 15.01
CA ASP A 130 0.31 8.94 14.40
C ASP A 130 0.71 8.12 13.18
N VAL A 131 -0.01 7.03 12.92
CA VAL A 131 0.34 6.03 11.92
C VAL A 131 -0.88 5.60 11.12
N ILE A 132 -0.69 5.42 9.81
CA ILE A 132 -1.61 4.69 8.94
C ILE A 132 -0.91 3.41 8.51
N MET A 133 -1.55 2.27 8.74
CA MET A 133 -1.00 0.97 8.39
C MET A 133 -1.38 0.57 6.96
N THR A 134 -0.38 0.26 6.13
CA THR A 134 -0.58 -0.17 4.75
C THR A 134 0.46 -1.22 4.30
N PRO A 135 0.78 -2.24 5.14
CA PRO A 135 1.89 -3.14 4.87
C PRO A 135 1.57 -4.07 3.70
N GLY A 136 2.35 -3.96 2.61
CA GLY A 136 2.15 -4.74 1.39
C GLY A 136 2.23 -6.24 1.63
N GLY A 137 3.19 -6.70 2.43
CA GLY A 137 3.37 -8.10 2.82
C GLY A 137 2.19 -8.71 3.57
N ASN A 138 1.42 -7.89 4.28
CA ASN A 138 0.25 -8.29 5.07
C ASN A 138 -1.08 -8.17 4.32
N GLY A 139 -1.06 -7.99 3.00
CA GLY A 139 -2.27 -8.00 2.18
C GLY A 139 -2.88 -6.62 1.90
N MET A 140 -2.12 -5.54 2.18
CA MET A 140 -2.56 -4.17 1.89
C MET A 140 -2.15 -3.67 0.50
N TYR A 141 -1.44 -4.47 -0.29
CA TYR A 141 -1.21 -4.23 -1.71
C TYR A 141 -2.24 -5.03 -2.51
N ILE A 142 -3.31 -4.36 -2.92
CA ILE A 142 -4.44 -4.94 -3.65
C ILE A 142 -4.36 -4.70 -5.16
N ASP A 143 -3.18 -4.43 -5.67
CA ASP A 143 -2.76 -4.48 -7.07
C ASP A 143 -2.09 -5.82 -7.43
N ALA A 144 -1.72 -6.61 -6.44
CA ALA A 144 -1.12 -7.94 -6.59
C ALA A 144 -2.07 -8.96 -7.24
N TYR A 145 -1.54 -10.07 -7.71
CA TYR A 145 -2.33 -11.21 -8.18
C TYR A 145 -3.26 -11.76 -7.07
N GLN A 146 -4.44 -12.22 -7.46
CA GLN A 146 -5.45 -12.80 -6.56
C GLN A 146 -5.58 -14.32 -6.72
N GLY A 147 -5.22 -14.84 -7.89
CA GLY A 147 -5.29 -16.23 -8.28
C GLY A 147 -4.07 -16.69 -9.08
N ASP A 148 -4.26 -17.53 -10.08
CA ASP A 148 -3.17 -18.05 -10.91
C ASP A 148 -2.60 -16.96 -11.83
N GLN A 149 -1.33 -16.63 -11.60
CA GLN A 149 -0.61 -15.60 -12.37
C GLN A 149 -0.53 -15.89 -13.88
N LYS A 150 -0.73 -17.16 -14.31
CA LYS A 150 -0.65 -17.52 -15.73
C LYS A 150 -1.88 -17.08 -16.53
N ILE A 151 -2.98 -16.85 -15.85
CA ILE A 151 -4.28 -16.57 -16.48
C ILE A 151 -4.84 -15.20 -16.10
N GLU A 152 -4.34 -14.61 -15.01
CA GLU A 152 -4.74 -13.26 -14.66
C GLU A 152 -4.06 -12.20 -15.54
N PRO A 153 -4.68 -11.02 -15.73
CA PRO A 153 -3.99 -9.87 -16.30
C PRO A 153 -2.66 -9.62 -15.60
N VAL A 154 -1.65 -9.14 -16.34
CA VAL A 154 -0.31 -8.88 -15.79
C VAL A 154 -0.40 -7.86 -14.64
N ALA A 155 0.24 -8.17 -13.52
CA ALA A 155 0.39 -7.29 -12.35
C ALA A 155 1.86 -7.04 -12.06
N ILE A 156 2.15 -6.07 -11.20
CA ILE A 156 3.51 -5.76 -10.75
C ILE A 156 4.18 -6.94 -10.04
N GLY A 157 3.40 -7.84 -9.46
CA GLY A 157 3.85 -9.04 -8.74
C GLY A 157 3.05 -9.27 -7.46
N GLY A 158 3.59 -10.10 -6.58
CA GLY A 158 2.96 -10.43 -5.31
C GLY A 158 1.73 -11.35 -5.45
N TYR A 159 1.22 -11.79 -4.30
CA TYR A 159 0.01 -12.61 -4.23
C TYR A 159 -0.79 -12.21 -2.99
N THR A 160 -1.98 -11.67 -3.21
CA THR A 160 -2.87 -11.17 -2.15
C THR A 160 -4.29 -11.64 -2.41
N THR A 161 -4.72 -12.65 -1.66
CA THR A 161 -6.09 -13.17 -1.73
C THR A 161 -7.05 -12.29 -0.92
N LEU A 162 -8.36 -12.47 -1.16
CA LEU A 162 -9.40 -11.85 -0.34
C LEU A 162 -9.23 -12.19 1.15
N GLU A 163 -8.96 -13.47 1.46
CA GLU A 163 -8.73 -13.93 2.83
C GLU A 163 -7.50 -13.29 3.47
N LYS A 164 -6.40 -13.15 2.71
CA LYS A 164 -5.18 -12.50 3.20
C LYS A 164 -5.44 -11.05 3.59
N THR A 165 -6.15 -10.29 2.77
CA THR A 165 -6.56 -8.91 3.11
C THR A 165 -7.45 -8.89 4.36
N TYR A 166 -8.46 -9.78 4.42
CA TYR A 166 -9.34 -9.87 5.57
C TYR A 166 -8.64 -10.27 6.87
N SER A 167 -7.61 -11.13 6.79
CA SER A 167 -6.90 -11.64 7.98
C SER A 167 -6.07 -10.58 8.70
N TYR A 168 -5.73 -9.50 8.03
CA TYR A 168 -4.89 -8.45 8.60
C TYR A 168 -5.54 -7.79 9.82
N ASN A 169 -4.73 -7.56 10.87
CA ASN A 169 -5.10 -6.75 12.02
C ASN A 169 -4.33 -5.42 11.97
N PRO A 170 -5.00 -4.28 11.71
CA PRO A 170 -4.33 -2.99 11.59
C PRO A 170 -3.68 -2.48 12.87
N VAL A 171 -4.06 -3.02 14.03
CA VAL A 171 -3.52 -2.60 15.32
C VAL A 171 -2.63 -3.71 15.90
N PRO A 172 -1.29 -3.62 15.78
CA PRO A 172 -0.38 -4.62 16.30
C PRO A 172 -0.54 -4.85 17.80
N ASP A 173 -0.54 -6.12 18.24
CA ASP A 173 -0.67 -6.50 19.64
C ASP A 173 0.40 -5.86 20.53
N THR A 174 1.59 -5.66 20.00
CA THR A 174 2.68 -4.94 20.69
C THR A 174 2.26 -3.54 21.11
N LEU A 175 1.58 -2.80 20.24
CA LEU A 175 1.11 -1.45 20.56
C LEU A 175 -0.04 -1.46 21.57
N VAL A 176 -0.91 -2.48 21.50
CA VAL A 176 -1.96 -2.67 22.52
C VAL A 176 -1.33 -2.90 23.89
N ALA A 177 -0.36 -3.82 23.98
CA ALA A 177 0.34 -4.14 25.24
C ALA A 177 1.09 -2.93 25.82
N MET A 178 1.58 -2.04 24.97
CA MET A 178 2.33 -0.83 25.38
C MET A 178 1.45 0.42 25.56
N GLY A 179 0.13 0.30 25.42
CA GLY A 179 -0.80 1.43 25.53
C GLY A 179 -0.67 2.49 24.43
N LYS A 180 -0.12 2.11 23.26
CA LYS A 180 0.16 2.98 22.11
C LYS A 180 -0.78 2.75 20.93
N ALA A 181 -1.76 1.88 21.06
CA ALA A 181 -2.73 1.55 20.00
C ALA A 181 -3.48 2.78 19.45
N HIS A 182 -3.67 3.81 20.27
CA HIS A 182 -4.38 5.04 19.91
C HIS A 182 -3.66 5.88 18.84
N HIS A 183 -2.37 5.62 18.57
CA HIS A 183 -1.63 6.25 17.48
C HIS A 183 -1.94 5.64 16.12
N ILE A 184 -2.57 4.46 16.05
CA ILE A 184 -3.01 3.90 14.78
C ILE A 184 -4.31 4.59 14.37
N LEU A 185 -4.21 5.51 13.40
CA LEU A 185 -5.36 6.26 12.88
C LEU A 185 -6.26 5.39 12.01
N GLY A 186 -5.69 4.38 11.36
CA GLY A 186 -6.42 3.50 10.46
C GLY A 186 -5.54 2.65 9.57
N VAL A 187 -6.19 2.08 8.56
CA VAL A 187 -5.58 1.19 7.57
C VAL A 187 -5.90 1.69 6.15
N GLN A 188 -4.96 1.49 5.24
CA GLN A 188 -5.13 1.78 3.82
C GLN A 188 -4.68 0.56 3.01
N ALA A 189 -5.32 0.33 1.86
CA ALA A 189 -4.79 -0.57 0.84
C ALA A 189 -4.36 0.22 -0.39
N ASN A 190 -3.24 -0.17 -0.99
CA ASN A 190 -2.67 0.49 -2.16
C ASN A 190 -3.01 -0.28 -3.43
N THR A 191 -3.24 0.48 -4.50
CA THR A 191 -3.42 0.01 -5.87
C THR A 191 -2.45 0.78 -6.77
N TRP A 192 -1.21 0.27 -6.87
CA TRP A 192 -0.19 0.85 -7.74
C TRP A 192 -0.53 0.57 -9.20
N SER A 193 -0.47 1.60 -10.05
CA SER A 193 -1.14 1.59 -11.35
C SER A 193 -0.24 1.28 -12.54
N GLU A 194 0.99 0.87 -12.35
CA GLU A 194 1.98 0.61 -13.40
C GLU A 194 1.47 -0.38 -14.46
N TYR A 195 0.62 -1.32 -14.03
CA TYR A 195 0.01 -2.34 -14.89
C TYR A 195 -1.52 -2.19 -15.03
N MET A 196 -2.08 -1.02 -14.65
CA MET A 196 -3.52 -0.75 -14.70
C MET A 196 -3.86 0.32 -15.74
N TYR A 197 -3.86 -0.05 -17.01
CA TYR A 197 -4.08 0.87 -18.12
C TYR A 197 -5.55 1.05 -18.52
N THR A 198 -6.49 0.33 -17.87
CA THR A 198 -7.93 0.51 -18.05
C THR A 198 -8.66 0.51 -16.70
N ASN A 199 -9.89 1.07 -16.69
CA ASN A 199 -10.76 1.01 -15.51
C ASN A 199 -11.12 -0.44 -15.14
N ASP A 200 -11.36 -1.29 -16.13
CA ASP A 200 -11.72 -2.69 -15.91
C ASP A 200 -10.62 -3.44 -15.15
N ILE A 201 -9.34 -3.22 -15.51
CA ILE A 201 -8.21 -3.82 -14.80
C ILE A 201 -8.10 -3.26 -13.39
N ARG A 202 -8.31 -1.94 -13.21
CA ARG A 202 -8.31 -1.32 -11.88
C ARG A 202 -9.41 -1.93 -10.99
N GLU A 203 -10.61 -2.08 -11.48
CA GLU A 203 -11.73 -2.67 -10.77
C GLU A 203 -11.46 -4.15 -10.44
N TYR A 204 -10.96 -4.90 -11.42
CA TYR A 204 -10.55 -6.29 -11.24
C TYR A 204 -9.52 -6.45 -10.12
N ARG A 205 -8.52 -5.56 -10.07
CA ARG A 205 -7.50 -5.60 -9.01
C ARG A 205 -8.04 -5.16 -7.65
N THR A 206 -8.89 -4.17 -7.62
CA THR A 206 -9.40 -3.58 -6.39
C THR A 206 -10.43 -4.48 -5.70
N TYR A 207 -11.37 -5.03 -6.48
CA TYR A 207 -12.47 -5.81 -5.93
C TYR A 207 -12.26 -7.32 -6.13
N PRO A 208 -12.68 -8.14 -5.14
CA PRO A 208 -13.47 -7.80 -3.94
C PRO A 208 -12.64 -7.37 -2.73
N ARG A 209 -11.30 -7.27 -2.81
CA ARG A 209 -10.41 -6.99 -1.66
C ARG A 209 -10.70 -5.66 -0.96
N ALA A 210 -11.16 -4.65 -1.69
CA ALA A 210 -11.61 -3.40 -1.06
C ALA A 210 -12.78 -3.59 -0.09
N VAL A 211 -13.63 -4.60 -0.29
CA VAL A 211 -14.71 -4.94 0.65
C VAL A 211 -14.12 -5.55 1.92
N ALA A 212 -13.08 -6.39 1.81
CA ALA A 212 -12.36 -6.92 2.96
C ALA A 212 -11.63 -5.81 3.73
N LEU A 213 -11.01 -4.86 3.03
CA LEU A 213 -10.41 -3.67 3.65
C LEU A 213 -11.45 -2.89 4.48
N ALA A 214 -12.62 -2.64 3.90
CA ALA A 214 -13.69 -1.95 4.63
C ALA A 214 -14.11 -2.72 5.88
N GLU A 215 -14.21 -4.04 5.79
CA GLU A 215 -14.56 -4.88 6.95
C GLU A 215 -13.51 -4.76 8.07
N ILE A 216 -12.21 -4.90 7.76
CA ILE A 216 -11.16 -4.82 8.79
C ILE A 216 -10.99 -3.41 9.36
N ALA A 217 -11.37 -2.37 8.62
CA ALA A 217 -11.32 -0.99 9.09
C ALA A 217 -12.46 -0.64 10.06
N TRP A 218 -13.61 -1.32 9.96
CA TRP A 218 -14.81 -1.00 10.72
C TRP A 218 -15.20 -2.04 11.77
N THR A 219 -14.67 -3.27 11.65
CA THR A 219 -15.05 -4.37 12.54
C THR A 219 -14.03 -4.58 13.63
N GLN A 220 -14.47 -4.62 14.87
CA GLN A 220 -13.63 -4.97 16.01
C GLN A 220 -13.03 -6.36 15.84
N LEU A 221 -11.78 -6.54 16.26
CA LEU A 221 -11.01 -7.77 16.03
C LEU A 221 -11.71 -9.02 16.57
N ASP A 222 -12.30 -8.93 17.76
CA ASP A 222 -13.05 -10.01 18.43
C ASP A 222 -14.37 -10.39 17.75
N LYS A 223 -14.83 -9.59 16.79
CA LYS A 223 -16.05 -9.81 15.99
C LYS A 223 -15.77 -10.24 14.57
N LYS A 224 -14.51 -10.37 14.18
CA LYS A 224 -14.14 -10.84 12.84
C LYS A 224 -14.44 -12.32 12.70
N ASP A 225 -15.20 -12.68 11.67
CA ASP A 225 -15.52 -14.06 11.26
C ASP A 225 -15.47 -14.14 9.74
N TYR A 226 -14.43 -14.79 9.21
CA TYR A 226 -14.24 -14.90 7.77
C TYR A 226 -15.35 -15.68 7.07
N LYS A 227 -15.89 -16.72 7.70
CA LYS A 227 -17.00 -17.51 7.11
C LYS A 227 -18.27 -16.68 7.01
N ASP A 228 -18.57 -15.88 8.02
CA ASP A 228 -19.72 -14.97 7.95
C ASP A 228 -19.45 -13.85 6.94
N PHE A 229 -18.24 -13.33 6.85
CA PHE A 229 -17.85 -12.39 5.81
C PHE A 229 -18.04 -12.97 4.40
N GLU A 230 -17.56 -14.20 4.11
CA GLU A 230 -17.79 -14.87 2.82
C GLU A 230 -19.28 -15.00 2.51
N ARG A 231 -20.09 -15.37 3.50
CA ARG A 231 -21.54 -15.44 3.33
C ARG A 231 -22.15 -14.08 2.95
N ARG A 232 -21.71 -13.00 3.59
CA ARG A 232 -22.18 -11.64 3.31
C ARG A 232 -21.67 -11.10 1.98
N MET A 233 -20.53 -11.59 1.50
CA MET A 233 -20.00 -11.26 0.18
C MET A 233 -20.97 -11.57 -0.97
N ASN A 234 -21.85 -12.56 -0.84
CA ASN A 234 -22.90 -12.82 -1.85
C ASN A 234 -23.76 -11.56 -2.11
N ASN A 235 -24.12 -10.82 -1.06
CA ASN A 235 -24.86 -9.58 -1.20
C ASN A 235 -23.99 -8.42 -1.73
N ALA A 236 -22.70 -8.40 -1.41
CA ALA A 236 -21.77 -7.42 -1.93
C ALA A 236 -21.58 -7.60 -3.46
N TYR A 237 -21.46 -8.84 -3.93
CA TYR A 237 -21.36 -9.16 -5.36
C TYR A 237 -22.61 -8.69 -6.13
N VAL A 238 -23.81 -8.93 -5.61
CA VAL A 238 -25.05 -8.44 -6.24
C VAL A 238 -25.04 -6.90 -6.39
N ARG A 239 -24.48 -6.18 -5.41
CA ARG A 239 -24.35 -4.73 -5.50
C ARG A 239 -23.30 -4.30 -6.53
N LEU A 240 -22.15 -5.00 -6.57
CA LEU A 240 -21.11 -4.75 -7.57
C LEU A 240 -21.62 -5.02 -8.99
N ASP A 241 -22.38 -6.12 -9.18
CA ASP A 241 -23.06 -6.43 -10.44
C ASP A 241 -24.05 -5.31 -10.84
N GLY A 242 -24.82 -4.82 -9.86
CA GLY A 242 -25.81 -3.77 -10.08
C GLY A 242 -25.24 -2.42 -10.52
N VAL A 243 -23.97 -2.15 -10.22
CA VAL A 243 -23.26 -0.95 -10.66
C VAL A 243 -22.23 -1.22 -11.76
N GLY A 244 -22.14 -2.45 -12.26
CA GLY A 244 -21.32 -2.85 -13.40
C GLY A 244 -19.82 -2.88 -13.11
N VAL A 245 -19.40 -3.19 -11.88
CA VAL A 245 -17.98 -3.31 -11.50
C VAL A 245 -17.39 -4.62 -12.02
N ASN A 246 -16.28 -4.54 -12.73
CA ASN A 246 -15.51 -5.70 -13.21
C ASN A 246 -14.59 -6.23 -12.09
N TYR A 247 -15.17 -7.00 -11.15
CA TYR A 247 -14.38 -7.55 -10.04
C TYR A 247 -13.83 -8.95 -10.34
N HIS A 248 -12.78 -9.35 -9.64
CA HIS A 248 -12.19 -10.68 -9.75
C HIS A 248 -13.15 -11.78 -9.29
N ILE A 249 -13.33 -12.78 -10.12
CA ILE A 249 -14.06 -14.01 -9.80
C ILE A 249 -13.04 -15.15 -9.74
N PRO A 250 -12.84 -15.79 -8.58
CA PRO A 250 -11.94 -16.93 -8.47
C PRO A 250 -12.35 -18.08 -9.35
N GLN A 251 -11.40 -18.75 -9.97
CA GLN A 251 -11.67 -19.95 -10.74
C GLN A 251 -12.31 -21.05 -9.90
N PRO A 252 -13.16 -21.89 -10.51
CA PRO A 252 -13.67 -23.09 -9.86
C PRO A 252 -12.51 -23.99 -9.40
N VAL A 253 -12.59 -24.48 -8.18
CA VAL A 253 -11.58 -25.36 -7.60
C VAL A 253 -12.11 -26.77 -7.38
N GLN A 254 -11.24 -27.76 -7.44
CA GLN A 254 -11.61 -29.12 -7.05
C GLN A 254 -11.63 -29.23 -5.51
N PRO A 255 -12.69 -29.81 -4.92
CA PRO A 255 -12.84 -29.89 -3.46
C PRO A 255 -11.71 -30.64 -2.73
N ASN A 256 -11.00 -31.51 -3.42
CA ASN A 256 -9.98 -32.40 -2.84
C ASN A 256 -8.54 -31.92 -3.05
N GLY A 257 -8.35 -30.68 -3.40
CA GLY A 257 -7.02 -30.08 -3.58
C GLY A 257 -6.67 -29.81 -5.04
N SER A 258 -5.58 -29.07 -5.22
CA SER A 258 -5.09 -28.61 -6.51
C SER A 258 -4.36 -29.71 -7.27
N CYS A 259 -5.11 -30.57 -8.00
CA CYS A 259 -4.51 -31.41 -9.00
C CYS A 259 -4.76 -30.79 -10.39
N ASN A 260 -3.72 -30.42 -11.11
CA ASN A 260 -3.83 -29.87 -12.47
C ASN A 260 -4.15 -30.95 -13.52
N PHE A 261 -4.23 -32.22 -13.11
CA PHE A 261 -4.62 -33.34 -13.96
C PHE A 261 -5.28 -34.44 -13.15
N VAL A 262 -6.16 -35.20 -13.79
CA VAL A 262 -6.79 -36.39 -13.24
C VAL A 262 -6.54 -37.52 -14.19
N ALA A 263 -5.93 -38.63 -13.70
CA ALA A 263 -5.76 -39.85 -14.45
C ALA A 263 -6.96 -40.78 -14.22
N PHE A 264 -7.52 -41.33 -15.29
CA PHE A 264 -8.67 -42.27 -15.20
C PHE A 264 -8.56 -43.35 -16.27
N VAL A 265 -9.31 -44.44 -16.12
CA VAL A 265 -9.31 -45.58 -17.09
C VAL A 265 -10.50 -45.52 -18.02
N ASP A 266 -11.72 -45.51 -17.48
CA ASP A 266 -12.93 -45.53 -18.28
C ASP A 266 -13.70 -44.22 -18.23
N GLU A 267 -14.02 -43.75 -17.04
CA GLU A 267 -14.75 -42.51 -16.79
C GLU A 267 -14.25 -41.81 -15.54
N VAL A 268 -14.46 -40.49 -15.45
CA VAL A 268 -14.17 -39.69 -14.28
C VAL A 268 -15.24 -38.64 -14.05
N THR A 269 -15.60 -38.44 -12.79
CA THR A 269 -16.40 -37.29 -12.37
C THR A 269 -15.48 -36.27 -11.75
N ILE A 270 -15.45 -35.08 -12.32
CA ILE A 270 -14.63 -33.97 -11.81
C ILE A 270 -15.56 -32.96 -11.10
N PRO A 271 -15.59 -32.97 -9.75
CA PRO A 271 -16.39 -32.02 -9.01
C PRO A 271 -15.70 -30.63 -9.01
N PHE A 272 -16.47 -29.59 -9.21
CA PHE A 272 -16.01 -28.21 -9.07
C PHE A 272 -16.76 -27.51 -7.95
N LYS A 273 -16.05 -26.68 -7.19
CA LYS A 273 -16.61 -25.76 -6.22
C LYS A 273 -16.33 -24.34 -6.70
N THR A 274 -17.38 -23.53 -6.76
CA THR A 274 -17.29 -22.09 -7.04
C THR A 274 -17.29 -21.30 -5.74
N SER A 275 -16.71 -20.11 -5.74
CA SER A 275 -16.68 -19.20 -4.59
C SER A 275 -18.06 -18.60 -4.27
N ARG A 276 -18.98 -18.61 -5.25
CA ARG A 276 -20.35 -18.16 -5.13
C ARG A 276 -21.24 -18.92 -6.14
N PRO A 277 -22.57 -18.85 -6.05
CA PRO A 277 -23.45 -19.42 -7.04
C PRO A 277 -23.32 -18.71 -8.39
N ILE A 278 -22.61 -19.32 -9.33
CA ILE A 278 -22.40 -18.85 -10.70
C ILE A 278 -22.42 -20.02 -11.64
N ASP A 279 -22.81 -19.79 -12.90
CA ASP A 279 -22.69 -20.76 -13.95
C ASP A 279 -21.23 -21.00 -14.32
N VAL A 280 -20.88 -22.26 -14.56
CA VAL A 280 -19.55 -22.66 -15.01
C VAL A 280 -19.69 -23.20 -16.43
N VAL A 281 -18.98 -22.56 -17.35
CA VAL A 281 -18.88 -23.05 -18.74
C VAL A 281 -17.53 -23.71 -18.94
N TYR A 282 -17.44 -24.68 -19.85
CA TYR A 282 -16.19 -25.39 -20.11
C TYR A 282 -16.14 -25.89 -21.56
N THR A 283 -14.94 -26.13 -22.05
CA THR A 283 -14.65 -26.80 -23.32
C THR A 283 -13.80 -28.04 -23.07
N LEU A 284 -13.83 -28.99 -24.00
CA LEU A 284 -13.01 -30.21 -23.91
C LEU A 284 -11.86 -30.24 -24.93
N ASP A 285 -11.82 -29.29 -25.83
CA ASP A 285 -10.87 -29.18 -26.94
C ASP A 285 -9.83 -28.09 -26.79
N GLY A 286 -9.86 -27.37 -25.63
CA GLY A 286 -8.96 -26.28 -25.34
C GLY A 286 -9.34 -24.95 -26.00
N SER A 287 -10.50 -24.86 -26.65
CA SER A 287 -11.07 -23.58 -27.09
C SER A 287 -11.54 -22.75 -25.89
N GLU A 288 -11.72 -21.45 -26.10
CA GLU A 288 -12.38 -20.60 -25.11
C GLU A 288 -13.85 -21.06 -24.95
N PRO A 289 -14.34 -21.18 -23.71
CA PRO A 289 -15.70 -21.56 -23.40
C PRO A 289 -16.76 -20.51 -23.76
#